data_75b3e10bd866e34741f103fda787841c
#
_entry.id   75b3e10bd866e34741f103fda787841c
#
_cell.length_a   1.000
_cell.length_b   1.000
_cell.length_c   1.000
_cell.angle_alpha   90.00
_cell.angle_beta   90.00
_cell.angle_gamma   90.00
#
_symmetry.space_group_name_H-M   'P 1'
#
loop_
_entity.id
_entity.type
_entity.pdbx_description
1 polymer ?
#
loop_
_entity_poly.entity_id
_entity_poly.type
_entity_poly.pdbx_seq_one_letter_code
_entity_poly.pdbx_strand_id
1 'polypeptide(L)'
;QRQMCIRDSLTEQWASEFLHLYPNAKLLVARKKDFETANRKKFCARIATGDYDAVIIGHSQFERIPLSYERQERIIQEQIDETLAAIEELKANAGENFSIKQMEKTRKTLEVKLEKLRFDARKDDVITFEQLGVDRLFVDESHFYKNLFLTTKMRNVAGLSTSEAQKSSDMFGKCRYLCLLYTSPSPRDRQKSR
;
A
#
# COMPACT_ATOMS: atom_id res chain seq x y z
N GLN A 1 -11.78 10.28 7.61
CA GLN A 1 -11.95 10.48 6.15
C GLN A 1 -12.02 9.14 5.43
N ARG A 2 -12.95 9.01 4.51
CA ARG A 2 -13.10 7.81 3.66
C ARG A 2 -12.40 8.06 2.34
N GLN A 3 -11.53 7.15 1.94
CA GLN A 3 -10.85 7.23 0.65
C GLN A 3 -11.37 6.14 -0.29
N MET A 4 -11.72 6.52 -1.51
CA MET A 4 -12.13 5.62 -2.56
C MET A 4 -11.08 5.60 -3.67
N CYS A 5 -10.52 4.42 -3.94
CA CYS A 5 -9.58 4.19 -5.02
C CYS A 5 -10.31 3.50 -6.16
N ILE A 6 -10.43 4.18 -7.29
CA ILE A 6 -11.26 3.77 -8.44
C ILE A 6 -10.47 3.85 -9.74
N ARG A 7 -11.03 3.27 -10.80
CA ARG A 7 -10.49 3.41 -12.15
C ARG A 7 -10.44 4.89 -12.55
N ASP A 8 -9.30 5.36 -13.07
CA ASP A 8 -9.05 6.78 -13.38
C ASP A 8 -10.12 7.42 -14.29
N SER A 9 -10.74 6.64 -15.18
CA SER A 9 -11.78 7.12 -16.09
C SER A 9 -13.16 7.26 -15.45
N LEU A 10 -13.36 6.75 -14.23
CA LEU A 10 -14.66 6.69 -13.57
C LEU A 10 -14.77 7.63 -12.36
N THR A 11 -13.72 8.40 -12.07
CA THR A 11 -13.68 9.25 -10.86
C THR A 11 -14.80 10.29 -10.80
N GLU A 12 -15.12 10.92 -11.94
CA GLU A 12 -16.20 11.91 -12.01
C GLU A 12 -17.59 11.27 -11.91
N GLN A 13 -17.79 10.10 -12.52
CA GLN A 13 -19.03 9.34 -12.40
C GLN A 13 -19.28 8.93 -10.96
N TRP A 14 -18.27 8.35 -10.29
CA TRP A 14 -18.36 7.98 -8.89
C TRP A 14 -18.67 9.16 -7.97
N ALA A 15 -18.09 10.33 -8.26
CA ALA A 15 -18.38 11.55 -7.50
C ALA A 15 -19.84 11.96 -7.65
N SER A 16 -20.38 11.89 -8.88
CA SER A 16 -21.78 12.19 -9.16
C SER A 16 -22.74 11.22 -8.45
N GLU A 17 -22.49 9.91 -8.56
CA GLU A 17 -23.28 8.88 -7.89
C GLU A 17 -23.22 9.02 -6.36
N PHE A 18 -22.05 9.31 -5.81
CA PHE A 18 -21.89 9.52 -4.38
C PHE A 18 -22.71 10.71 -3.89
N LEU A 19 -22.67 11.86 -4.61
CA LEU A 19 -23.46 13.04 -4.26
C LEU A 19 -24.95 12.83 -4.49
N HIS A 20 -25.33 11.94 -5.41
CA HIS A 20 -26.73 11.55 -5.58
C HIS A 20 -27.28 10.84 -4.33
N LEU A 21 -26.43 9.95 -3.74
CA LEU A 21 -26.78 9.22 -2.51
C LEU A 21 -26.62 10.08 -1.25
N TYR A 22 -25.63 10.96 -1.22
CA TYR A 22 -25.27 11.81 -0.08
C TYR A 22 -25.11 13.27 -0.50
N PRO A 23 -26.21 14.01 -0.74
CA PRO A 23 -26.19 15.35 -1.34
C PRO A 23 -25.40 16.40 -0.51
N ASN A 24 -25.31 16.21 0.79
CA ASN A 24 -24.62 17.13 1.70
C ASN A 24 -23.15 16.77 1.95
N ALA A 25 -22.63 15.71 1.29
CA ALA A 25 -21.27 15.26 1.52
C ALA A 25 -20.24 16.22 0.92
N LYS A 26 -19.18 16.49 1.69
CA LYS A 26 -18.02 17.24 1.23
C LYS A 26 -17.05 16.30 0.53
N LEU A 27 -17.05 16.32 -0.80
CA LEU A 27 -16.17 15.48 -1.62
C LEU A 27 -14.94 16.23 -2.10
N LEU A 28 -13.82 15.53 -2.13
CA LEU A 28 -12.62 15.92 -2.87
C LEU A 28 -12.36 14.89 -3.97
N VAL A 29 -12.36 15.33 -5.22
CA VAL A 29 -12.08 14.49 -6.39
C VAL A 29 -10.71 14.83 -6.93
N ALA A 30 -9.83 13.84 -6.98
CA ALA A 30 -8.49 13.98 -7.52
C ALA A 30 -8.50 14.04 -9.05
N ARG A 31 -7.74 14.97 -9.62
CA ARG A 31 -7.52 15.12 -11.06
C ARG A 31 -6.06 14.78 -11.38
N LYS A 32 -5.77 14.41 -12.62
CA LYS A 32 -4.41 14.08 -13.07
C LYS A 32 -3.41 15.20 -12.75
N LYS A 33 -3.79 16.47 -12.97
CA LYS A 33 -2.98 17.65 -12.69
C LYS A 33 -2.61 17.82 -11.21
N ASP A 34 -3.43 17.32 -10.30
CA ASP A 34 -3.19 17.43 -8.86
C ASP A 34 -2.02 16.55 -8.42
N PHE A 35 -1.66 15.53 -9.22
CA PHE A 35 -0.55 14.62 -9.00
C PHE A 35 0.70 14.88 -9.85
N GLU A 36 0.74 16.01 -10.55
CA GLU A 36 1.99 16.52 -11.12
C GLU A 36 2.96 16.90 -10.00
N THR A 37 4.25 16.84 -10.29
CA THR A 37 5.31 17.02 -9.28
C THR A 37 5.15 18.32 -8.47
N ALA A 38 4.75 19.41 -9.11
CA ALA A 38 4.56 20.73 -8.48
C ALA A 38 3.31 20.78 -7.58
N ASN A 39 2.27 20.02 -7.89
CA ASN A 39 0.95 20.12 -7.26
C ASN A 39 0.70 19.04 -6.20
N ARG A 40 1.37 17.88 -6.30
CA ARG A 40 1.15 16.70 -5.45
C ARG A 40 1.22 17.01 -3.95
N LYS A 41 2.28 17.71 -3.52
CA LYS A 41 2.46 18.10 -2.12
C LYS A 41 1.29 18.96 -1.62
N LYS A 42 0.87 19.93 -2.42
CA LYS A 42 -0.26 20.82 -2.10
C LYS A 42 -1.58 20.07 -2.03
N PHE A 43 -1.80 19.13 -2.96
CA PHE A 43 -3.00 18.31 -2.97
C PHE A 43 -3.07 17.36 -1.76
N CYS A 44 -1.97 16.67 -1.43
CA CYS A 44 -1.88 15.83 -0.23
C CYS A 44 -2.06 16.64 1.06
N ALA A 45 -1.47 17.84 1.15
CA ALA A 45 -1.70 18.74 2.28
C ALA A 45 -3.18 19.13 2.41
N ARG A 46 -3.85 19.39 1.29
CA ARG A 46 -5.29 19.68 1.27
C ARG A 46 -6.14 18.51 1.76
N ILE A 47 -5.76 17.26 1.44
CA ILE A 47 -6.42 16.08 2.01
C ILE A 47 -6.20 16.02 3.52
N ALA A 48 -4.97 16.17 3.98
CA ALA A 48 -4.58 16.03 5.38
C ALA A 48 -5.24 17.08 6.29
N THR A 49 -5.43 18.32 5.81
CA THR A 49 -5.97 19.45 6.59
C THR A 49 -7.45 19.72 6.34
N GLY A 50 -8.01 19.16 5.28
CA GLY A 50 -9.40 19.39 4.90
C GLY A 50 -10.38 18.51 5.66
N ASP A 51 -11.59 19.04 5.87
CA ASP A 51 -12.72 18.33 6.47
C ASP A 51 -13.58 17.75 5.33
N TYR A 52 -13.16 16.60 4.79
CA TYR A 52 -13.87 15.90 3.73
C TYR A 52 -14.50 14.60 4.24
N ASP A 53 -15.75 14.35 3.83
CA ASP A 53 -16.42 13.07 4.09
C ASP A 53 -15.82 11.94 3.25
N ALA A 54 -15.48 12.24 2.00
CA ALA A 54 -14.79 11.29 1.13
C ALA A 54 -13.82 11.97 0.15
N VAL A 55 -12.76 11.24 -0.19
CA VAL A 55 -11.77 11.62 -1.20
C VAL A 55 -11.78 10.56 -2.28
N ILE A 56 -12.04 10.93 -3.53
CA ILE A 56 -12.09 10.04 -4.68
C ILE A 56 -10.81 10.20 -5.49
N ILE A 57 -10.05 9.10 -5.63
CA ILE A 57 -8.74 9.11 -6.29
C ILE A 57 -8.68 7.96 -7.30
N GLY A 58 -8.12 8.20 -8.48
CA GLY A 58 -7.83 7.14 -9.44
C GLY A 58 -6.65 6.27 -9.00
N HIS A 59 -6.61 5.01 -9.47
CA HIS A 59 -5.56 4.06 -9.10
C HIS A 59 -4.16 4.58 -9.39
N SER A 60 -3.94 5.17 -10.56
CA SER A 60 -2.64 5.70 -10.97
C SER A 60 -2.17 6.89 -10.12
N GLN A 61 -3.10 7.67 -9.57
CA GLN A 61 -2.80 8.75 -8.64
C GLN A 61 -2.56 8.23 -7.23
N PHE A 62 -3.33 7.24 -6.80
CA PHE A 62 -3.20 6.63 -5.48
C PHE A 62 -1.83 5.96 -5.27
N GLU A 63 -1.29 5.33 -6.30
CA GLU A 63 0.06 4.75 -6.31
C GLU A 63 1.17 5.80 -6.09
N ARG A 64 0.91 7.07 -6.37
CA ARG A 64 1.86 8.17 -6.17
C ARG A 64 1.88 8.73 -4.75
N ILE A 65 1.02 8.28 -3.86
CA ILE A 65 1.03 8.63 -2.44
C ILE A 65 1.87 7.56 -1.72
N PRO A 66 3.09 7.85 -1.29
CA PRO A 66 3.94 6.84 -0.68
C PRO A 66 3.51 6.50 0.74
N LEU A 67 3.88 5.32 1.20
CA LEU A 67 3.97 5.01 2.62
C LEU A 67 5.20 5.68 3.23
N SER A 68 5.22 5.86 4.55
CA SER A 68 6.40 6.32 5.27
C SER A 68 7.59 5.40 5.02
N TYR A 69 8.80 5.98 5.05
CA TYR A 69 10.04 5.25 4.85
C TYR A 69 10.16 4.06 5.80
N GLU A 70 9.92 4.30 7.10
CA GLU A 70 10.05 3.30 8.15
C GLU A 70 9.11 2.10 7.92
N ARG A 71 7.95 2.37 7.36
CA ARG A 71 6.98 1.31 7.06
C ARG A 71 7.37 0.51 5.82
N GLN A 72 7.84 1.19 4.78
CA GLN A 72 8.35 0.52 3.58
C GLN A 72 9.58 -0.34 3.93
N GLU A 73 10.52 0.19 4.72
CA GLU A 73 11.70 -0.54 5.20
C GLU A 73 11.29 -1.79 5.99
N ARG A 74 10.35 -1.66 6.91
CA ARG A 74 9.84 -2.79 7.71
C ARG A 74 9.24 -3.89 6.85
N ILE A 75 8.40 -3.52 5.86
CA ILE A 75 7.78 -4.50 4.96
C ILE A 75 8.85 -5.26 4.18
N ILE A 76 9.86 -4.57 3.63
CA ILE A 76 10.92 -5.22 2.88
C ILE A 76 11.77 -6.11 3.80
N GLN A 77 12.06 -5.65 5.02
CA GLN A 77 12.82 -6.45 6.00
C GLN A 77 12.05 -7.72 6.38
N GLU A 78 10.76 -7.64 6.66
CA GLU A 78 9.90 -8.80 6.92
C GLU A 78 9.95 -9.81 5.75
N GLN A 79 9.90 -9.33 4.50
CA GLN A 79 10.02 -10.19 3.32
C GLN A 79 11.40 -10.88 3.21
N ILE A 80 12.48 -10.19 3.59
CA ILE A 80 13.83 -10.75 3.64
C ILE A 80 13.88 -11.85 4.70
N ASP A 81 13.38 -11.59 5.90
CA ASP A 81 13.40 -12.51 7.02
C ASP A 81 12.56 -13.78 6.73
N GLU A 82 11.38 -13.63 6.14
CA GLU A 82 10.55 -14.74 5.67
C GLU A 82 11.27 -15.57 4.60
N THR A 83 11.97 -14.91 3.67
CA THR A 83 12.72 -15.61 2.61
C THR A 83 13.91 -16.38 3.20
N LEU A 84 14.61 -15.83 4.18
CA LEU A 84 15.69 -16.49 4.90
C LEU A 84 15.19 -17.71 5.65
N ALA A 85 14.12 -17.60 6.42
CA ALA A 85 13.52 -18.71 7.14
C ALA A 85 13.09 -19.86 6.20
N ALA A 86 12.54 -19.51 5.03
CA ALA A 86 12.17 -20.50 4.01
C ALA A 86 13.40 -21.20 3.40
N ILE A 87 14.51 -20.47 3.19
CA ILE A 87 15.79 -21.05 2.72
C ILE A 87 16.34 -22.03 3.76
N GLU A 88 16.36 -21.66 5.04
CA GLU A 88 16.86 -22.51 6.12
C GLU A 88 16.04 -23.80 6.23
N GLU A 89 14.72 -23.70 6.17
CA GLU A 89 13.83 -24.86 6.21
C GLU A 89 14.03 -25.79 5.00
N LEU A 90 14.22 -25.25 3.79
CA LEU A 90 14.52 -26.05 2.60
C LEU A 90 15.88 -26.74 2.72
N LYS A 91 16.89 -26.11 3.28
CA LYS A 91 18.20 -26.70 3.53
C LYS A 91 18.11 -27.85 4.54
N ALA A 92 17.35 -27.66 5.62
CA ALA A 92 17.14 -28.68 6.66
C ALA A 92 16.40 -29.93 6.13
N ASN A 93 15.46 -29.75 5.22
CA ASN A 93 14.62 -30.81 4.66
C ASN A 93 15.17 -31.44 3.37
N ALA A 94 16.47 -31.27 3.05
CA ALA A 94 17.11 -31.72 1.81
C ALA A 94 16.35 -31.25 0.54
N GLY A 95 15.81 -30.01 0.57
CA GLY A 95 15.06 -29.43 -0.53
C GLY A 95 15.88 -29.27 -1.81
N GLU A 96 15.17 -29.14 -2.94
CA GLU A 96 15.81 -29.01 -4.24
C GLU A 96 16.72 -27.77 -4.34
N ASN A 97 17.97 -27.97 -4.71
CA ASN A 97 18.98 -26.92 -4.88
C ASN A 97 18.53 -25.76 -5.80
N PHE A 98 17.66 -26.04 -6.76
CA PHE A 98 17.12 -25.02 -7.66
C PHE A 98 16.18 -24.04 -6.92
N SER A 99 15.32 -24.54 -6.04
CA SER A 99 14.42 -23.70 -5.23
C SER A 99 15.20 -22.80 -4.27
N ILE A 100 16.26 -23.33 -3.66
CA ILE A 100 17.17 -22.56 -2.80
C ILE A 100 17.83 -21.42 -3.58
N LYS A 101 18.41 -21.72 -4.76
CA LYS A 101 19.04 -20.70 -5.62
C LYS A 101 18.05 -19.59 -6.03
N GLN A 102 16.81 -19.96 -6.34
CA GLN A 102 15.80 -18.97 -6.71
C GLN A 102 15.44 -18.07 -5.52
N MET A 103 15.29 -18.62 -4.32
CA MET A 103 15.02 -17.84 -3.11
C MET A 103 16.21 -16.95 -2.73
N GLU A 104 17.44 -17.41 -2.88
CA GLU A 104 18.65 -16.59 -2.69
C GLU A 104 18.69 -15.41 -3.68
N LYS A 105 18.27 -15.61 -4.93
CA LYS A 105 18.13 -14.53 -5.91
C LYS A 105 17.07 -13.52 -5.48
N THR A 106 15.92 -13.99 -5.01
CA THR A 106 14.84 -13.13 -4.49
C THR A 106 15.33 -12.30 -3.31
N ARG A 107 16.02 -12.92 -2.33
CA ARG A 107 16.63 -12.22 -1.19
C ARG A 107 17.53 -11.09 -1.64
N LYS A 108 18.47 -11.35 -2.55
CA LYS A 108 19.39 -10.32 -3.10
C LYS A 108 18.63 -9.17 -3.76
N THR A 109 17.55 -9.48 -4.47
CA THR A 109 16.72 -8.43 -5.09
C THR A 109 16.04 -7.55 -4.04
N LEU A 110 15.56 -8.13 -2.94
CA LEU A 110 14.96 -7.39 -1.82
C LEU A 110 16.01 -6.53 -1.09
N GLU A 111 17.22 -7.05 -0.88
CA GLU A 111 18.33 -6.30 -0.28
C GLU A 111 18.69 -5.06 -1.12
N VAL A 112 18.81 -5.21 -2.44
CA VAL A 112 19.04 -4.08 -3.37
C VAL A 112 17.88 -3.08 -3.32
N LYS A 113 16.63 -3.56 -3.24
CA LYS A 113 15.45 -2.71 -3.10
C LYS A 113 15.48 -1.91 -1.79
N LEU A 114 15.94 -2.53 -0.71
CA LEU A 114 16.10 -1.89 0.60
C LEU A 114 17.17 -0.81 0.58
N GLU A 115 18.33 -1.08 -0.02
CA GLU A 115 19.41 -0.11 -0.17
C GLU A 115 18.96 1.11 -1.01
N LYS A 116 18.27 0.84 -2.12
CA LYS A 116 17.71 1.91 -2.96
C LYS A 116 16.72 2.77 -2.17
N LEU A 117 15.83 2.16 -1.40
CA LEU A 117 14.88 2.87 -0.54
C LEU A 117 15.62 3.80 0.46
N ARG A 118 16.68 3.30 1.09
CA ARG A 118 17.52 4.09 2.02
C ARG A 118 18.21 5.27 1.36
N PHE A 119 18.59 5.13 0.09
CA PHE A 119 19.20 6.22 -0.67
C PHE A 119 18.18 7.28 -1.08
N ASP A 120 16.98 6.84 -1.53
CA ASP A 120 15.93 7.74 -2.01
C ASP A 120 15.25 8.49 -0.84
N ALA A 121 15.12 7.89 0.34
CA ALA A 121 14.52 8.50 1.53
C ALA A 121 15.18 9.82 1.97
N ARG A 122 16.42 10.05 1.57
CA ARG A 122 17.13 11.31 1.86
C ARG A 122 16.69 12.49 1.00
N LYS A 123 15.87 12.26 -0.02
CA LYS A 123 15.51 13.25 -1.05
C LYS A 123 14.06 13.71 -1.03
N ASP A 124 13.15 12.95 -0.42
CA ASP A 124 11.72 13.16 -0.58
C ASP A 124 11.05 13.75 0.67
N ASP A 125 10.76 15.05 0.61
CA ASP A 125 9.84 15.75 1.51
C ASP A 125 8.40 15.64 0.95
N VAL A 126 7.85 14.43 0.90
CA VAL A 126 6.50 14.14 0.40
C VAL A 126 5.60 13.72 1.55
N ILE A 127 4.36 14.25 1.55
CA ILE A 127 3.34 13.82 2.51
C ILE A 127 3.01 12.34 2.27
N THR A 128 3.14 11.53 3.32
CA THR A 128 2.91 10.09 3.27
C THR A 128 1.43 9.73 3.47
N PHE A 129 1.06 8.50 3.13
CA PHE A 129 -0.31 8.02 3.28
C PHE A 129 -0.81 8.10 4.72
N GLU A 130 0.06 7.83 5.68
CA GLU A 130 -0.23 7.90 7.11
C GLU A 130 -0.61 9.33 7.56
N GLN A 131 0.01 10.33 6.95
CA GLN A 131 -0.22 11.74 7.26
C GLN A 131 -1.53 12.27 6.66
N LEU A 132 -2.14 11.54 5.73
CA LEU A 132 -3.42 11.96 5.13
C LEU A 132 -4.61 11.84 6.09
N GLY A 133 -4.49 11.09 7.18
CA GLY A 133 -5.58 10.90 8.15
C GLY A 133 -6.74 10.09 7.57
N VAL A 134 -6.45 9.12 6.70
CA VAL A 134 -7.45 8.23 6.11
C VAL A 134 -7.86 7.16 7.11
N ASP A 135 -9.16 7.03 7.39
CA ASP A 135 -9.70 6.02 8.31
C ASP A 135 -10.17 4.77 7.57
N ARG A 136 -10.72 4.94 6.38
CA ARG A 136 -11.30 3.83 5.59
C ARG A 136 -10.92 3.96 4.14
N LEU A 137 -10.56 2.83 3.56
CA LEU A 137 -10.21 2.69 2.16
C LEU A 137 -11.22 1.77 1.46
N PHE A 138 -11.81 2.26 0.39
CA PHE A 138 -12.65 1.49 -0.52
C PHE A 138 -11.93 1.37 -1.86
N VAL A 139 -11.75 0.16 -2.34
CA VAL A 139 -11.01 -0.11 -3.58
C VAL A 139 -11.95 -0.79 -4.56
N ASP A 140 -12.26 -0.09 -5.63
CA ASP A 140 -12.95 -0.68 -6.78
C ASP A 140 -11.94 -1.42 -7.65
N GLU A 141 -12.37 -2.48 -8.35
CA GLU A 141 -11.50 -3.27 -9.23
C GLU A 141 -10.23 -3.77 -8.51
N SER A 142 -10.37 -4.29 -7.28
CA SER A 142 -9.25 -4.72 -6.43
C SER A 142 -8.34 -5.77 -7.08
N HIS A 143 -8.84 -6.49 -8.10
CA HIS A 143 -8.04 -7.43 -8.89
C HIS A 143 -6.87 -6.76 -9.63
N PHE A 144 -6.87 -5.44 -9.77
CA PHE A 144 -5.74 -4.67 -10.31
C PHE A 144 -4.46 -4.84 -9.47
N TYR A 145 -4.60 -5.19 -8.19
CA TYR A 145 -3.52 -5.36 -7.20
C TYR A 145 -3.21 -6.83 -6.87
N LYS A 146 -3.52 -7.77 -7.76
CA LYS A 146 -3.43 -9.22 -7.51
C LYS A 146 -2.01 -9.79 -7.35
N ASN A 147 -0.99 -9.14 -7.89
CA ASN A 147 0.38 -9.66 -7.90
C ASN A 147 1.15 -9.21 -6.66
N LEU A 148 0.79 -9.73 -5.50
CA LEU A 148 1.50 -9.49 -4.24
C LEU A 148 2.71 -10.42 -4.14
N PHE A 149 3.79 -9.95 -3.49
CA PHE A 149 4.90 -10.81 -3.12
C PHE A 149 4.40 -11.97 -2.24
N LEU A 150 4.78 -13.18 -2.62
CA LEU A 150 4.42 -14.39 -1.91
C LEU A 150 5.63 -15.30 -1.80
N THR A 151 6.08 -15.57 -0.57
CA THR A 151 7.07 -16.61 -0.32
C THR A 151 6.35 -17.96 -0.34
N THR A 152 6.55 -18.75 -1.39
CA THR A 152 5.92 -20.05 -1.52
C THR A 152 6.94 -21.14 -1.87
N LYS A 153 6.80 -22.30 -1.24
CA LYS A 153 7.55 -23.52 -1.56
C LYS A 153 6.94 -24.27 -2.74
N MET A 154 5.69 -23.96 -3.10
CA MET A 154 4.99 -24.60 -4.21
C MET A 154 5.37 -23.94 -5.54
N ARG A 155 5.62 -24.79 -6.52
CA ARG A 155 5.87 -24.37 -7.91
C ARG A 155 4.58 -24.43 -8.72
N ASN A 156 4.45 -23.49 -9.65
CA ASN A 156 3.38 -23.50 -10.67
C ASN A 156 1.96 -23.68 -10.12
N VAL A 157 1.64 -22.99 -9.01
CA VAL A 157 0.26 -22.96 -8.54
C VAL A 157 -0.57 -22.12 -9.50
N ALA A 158 -1.57 -22.73 -10.12
CA ALA A 158 -2.44 -22.05 -11.06
C ALA A 158 -3.08 -20.81 -10.40
N GLY A 159 -2.97 -19.65 -11.06
CA GLY A 159 -3.52 -18.39 -10.58
C GLY A 159 -2.62 -17.59 -9.61
N LEU A 160 -1.49 -18.15 -9.16
CA LEU A 160 -0.51 -17.42 -8.34
C LEU A 160 0.68 -17.01 -9.19
N SER A 161 0.88 -15.71 -9.35
CA SER A 161 2.09 -15.16 -9.98
C SER A 161 3.18 -15.02 -8.93
N THR A 162 4.38 -15.50 -9.23
CA THR A 162 5.58 -15.29 -8.40
C THR A 162 6.22 -13.92 -8.66
N SER A 163 5.72 -13.17 -9.66
CA SER A 163 6.19 -11.81 -9.94
C SER A 163 5.48 -10.80 -9.04
N GLU A 164 6.26 -10.09 -8.24
CA GLU A 164 5.77 -8.96 -7.45
C GLU A 164 5.50 -7.75 -8.36
N ALA A 165 4.33 -7.12 -8.19
CA ALA A 165 4.08 -5.80 -8.72
C ALA A 165 4.18 -4.76 -7.59
N GLN A 166 5.00 -3.73 -7.79
CA GLN A 166 5.22 -2.68 -6.78
C GLN A 166 3.92 -2.05 -6.29
N LYS A 167 2.94 -1.85 -7.18
CA LYS A 167 1.61 -1.34 -6.84
C LYS A 167 0.85 -2.24 -5.86
N SER A 168 1.01 -3.57 -5.98
CA SER A 168 0.36 -4.53 -5.09
C SER A 168 0.98 -4.51 -3.70
N SER A 169 2.31 -4.42 -3.61
CA SER A 169 3.02 -4.29 -2.34
C SER A 169 2.74 -2.95 -1.66
N ASP A 170 2.63 -1.86 -2.41
CA ASP A 170 2.23 -0.55 -1.90
C ASP A 170 0.80 -0.58 -1.33
N MET A 171 -0.15 -1.13 -2.09
CA MET A 171 -1.54 -1.30 -1.63
C MET A 171 -1.61 -2.17 -0.38
N PHE A 172 -0.90 -3.28 -0.33
CA PHE A 172 -0.83 -4.16 0.83
C PHE A 172 -0.33 -3.43 2.08
N GLY A 173 0.74 -2.63 1.94
CA GLY A 173 1.27 -1.83 3.02
C GLY A 173 0.27 -0.80 3.56
N LYS A 174 -0.49 -0.14 2.67
CA LYS A 174 -1.57 0.79 3.04
C LYS A 174 -2.73 0.08 3.76
N CYS A 175 -3.13 -1.10 3.27
CA CYS A 175 -4.15 -1.92 3.94
C CYS A 175 -3.67 -2.38 5.32
N ARG A 176 -2.43 -2.86 5.47
CA ARG A 176 -1.86 -3.23 6.78
C ARG A 176 -1.84 -2.05 7.75
N TYR A 177 -1.51 -0.86 7.28
CA TYR A 177 -1.56 0.34 8.11
C TYR A 177 -2.95 0.58 8.67
N LEU A 178 -3.97 0.54 7.81
CA LEU A 178 -5.36 0.74 8.23
C LEU A 178 -5.85 -0.37 9.17
N CYS A 179 -5.50 -1.63 8.91
CA CYS A 179 -5.82 -2.73 9.82
C CYS A 179 -5.24 -2.51 11.22
N LEU A 180 -4.01 -2.05 11.33
CA LEU A 180 -3.36 -1.76 12.61
C LEU A 180 -4.04 -0.61 13.37
N LEU A 181 -4.58 0.38 12.66
CA LEU A 181 -5.37 1.45 13.29
C LEU A 181 -6.64 0.91 13.97
N TYR A 182 -7.29 -0.10 13.38
CA TYR A 182 -8.53 -0.68 13.91
C TYR A 182 -8.32 -1.76 14.96
N THR A 183 -7.20 -2.47 14.90
CA THR A 183 -6.87 -3.55 15.86
C THR A 183 -6.15 -3.03 17.10
N SER A 184 -5.57 -1.83 17.05
CA SER A 184 -5.01 -1.18 18.24
C SER A 184 -6.16 -0.59 19.06
N PRO A 185 -6.37 -1.03 20.33
CA PRO A 185 -7.43 -0.46 21.17
C PRO A 185 -7.21 1.04 21.31
N SER A 186 -8.22 1.81 20.91
CA SER A 186 -8.21 3.25 21.06
C SER A 186 -7.97 3.62 22.54
N PRO A 187 -7.29 4.72 22.86
CA PRO A 187 -7.22 5.23 24.22
C PRO A 187 -8.59 5.37 24.91
N ARG A 188 -9.65 5.59 24.13
CA ARG A 188 -11.04 5.63 24.61
C ARG A 188 -11.59 4.26 25.01
N ASP A 189 -11.14 3.17 24.37
CA ASP A 189 -11.62 1.82 24.67
C ASP A 189 -10.96 1.29 25.95
N ARG A 190 -9.75 1.76 26.29
CA ARG A 190 -9.10 1.45 27.57
C ARG A 190 -9.77 2.09 28.79
N GLN A 191 -10.52 3.17 28.62
CA GLN A 191 -11.24 3.82 29.72
C GLN A 191 -12.58 3.13 30.05
N LYS A 192 -13.12 2.32 29.15
CA LYS A 192 -14.38 1.58 29.38
C LYS A 192 -14.20 0.22 30.06
N SER A 193 -12.96 -0.23 30.26
CA SER A 193 -12.63 -1.51 30.89
C SER A 193 -12.09 -1.37 32.33
N ARG A 194 -12.35 -0.24 32.98
CA ARG A 194 -12.08 -0.03 34.41
C ARG A 194 -13.36 0.25 35.16
#